data_31d0510c5f2e5cdf8a167727706ebe1f
#
_entry.id   31d0510c5f2e5cdf8a167727706ebe1f
#
_cell.length_a   1.000
_cell.length_b   1.000
_cell.length_c   1.000
_cell.angle_alpha   90.00
_cell.angle_beta   90.00
_cell.angle_gamma   90.00
#
_symmetry.space_group_name_H-M   'P 1'
#
loop_
_entity.id
_entity.type
_entity.pdbx_description
1 polymer ?
#
loop_
_entity_poly.entity_id
_entity_poly.type
_entity_poly.pdbx_seq_one_letter_code
_entity_poly.pdbx_strand_id
1 'polypeptide(L)'
;ICTCLVGSEMCIRDRLSIGSVHWDGEKPILNPNYLSNDKDVEVFKKAIKLCNQMASAPGLDQLASDALLPPPDNNEEYIRGNATTIWHPVGTCRIGEDPTDSVVNSKLEVHGTHNLHVVDSSVTPYVTCGNNHVLALIMGEMASEIFLNII
;
A
#
# COMPACT_ATOMS: atom_id res chain seq x y z
N ILE A 1 -19.64 1.52 -5.86
CA ILE A 1 -18.82 2.71 -6.22
C ILE A 1 -17.94 3.12 -5.04
N CYS A 2 -18.45 3.19 -3.82
CA CYS A 2 -17.64 3.56 -2.64
C CYS A 2 -16.50 2.57 -2.32
N THR A 3 -16.67 1.28 -2.57
CA THR A 3 -15.64 0.28 -2.30
C THR A 3 -14.39 0.48 -3.17
N CYS A 4 -14.56 0.95 -4.41
CA CYS A 4 -13.41 1.23 -5.28
C CYS A 4 -12.68 2.52 -4.92
N LEU A 5 -13.43 3.57 -4.53
CA LEU A 5 -12.82 4.83 -4.10
C LEU A 5 -12.07 4.69 -2.76
N VAL A 6 -12.70 4.03 -1.80
CA VAL A 6 -12.06 3.73 -0.51
C VAL A 6 -10.87 2.80 -0.69
N GLY A 7 -10.94 1.83 -1.60
CA GLY A 7 -9.81 0.95 -1.93
C GLY A 7 -8.64 1.66 -2.60
N SER A 8 -8.88 2.57 -3.53
CA SER A 8 -7.81 3.27 -4.27
C SER A 8 -7.14 4.39 -3.45
N GLU A 9 -7.89 5.04 -2.56
CA GLU A 9 -7.33 6.08 -1.70
C GLU A 9 -6.64 5.51 -0.45
N MET A 10 -6.89 4.26 -0.13
CA MET A 10 -6.29 3.59 1.02
C MET A 10 -5.02 2.85 0.69
N CYS A 11 -4.57 2.86 -0.55
CA CYS A 11 -3.16 2.77 -0.90
C CYS A 11 -2.43 4.03 -0.44
N ILE A 12 -2.91 4.63 0.66
CA ILE A 12 -2.42 5.89 1.14
C ILE A 12 -0.98 5.73 1.56
N ARG A 13 -0.20 6.56 0.98
CA ARG A 13 1.18 6.92 1.19
C ARG A 13 1.62 7.00 2.67
N ASP A 14 0.68 7.07 3.59
CA ASP A 14 0.91 7.33 5.01
C ASP A 14 0.47 6.16 5.92
N ARG A 15 0.34 4.92 5.40
CA ARG A 15 0.09 3.76 6.25
C ARG A 15 1.26 3.53 7.19
N LEU A 16 1.00 3.59 8.49
CA LEU A 16 1.99 3.41 9.54
C LEU A 16 2.08 1.97 10.04
N SER A 17 1.05 1.15 9.77
CA SER A 17 1.08 -0.28 10.05
C SER A 17 2.04 -0.97 9.09
N ILE A 18 3.05 -1.63 9.64
CA ILE A 18 4.07 -2.37 8.88
C ILE A 18 3.87 -3.86 9.14
N GLY A 19 3.81 -4.62 8.07
CA GLY A 19 3.75 -6.07 8.09
C GLY A 19 5.14 -6.72 8.01
N SER A 20 5.16 -8.05 7.98
CA SER A 20 6.36 -8.84 7.84
C SER A 20 6.16 -10.04 6.92
N VAL A 21 7.24 -10.47 6.29
CA VAL A 21 7.34 -11.74 5.57
C VAL A 21 8.50 -12.52 6.18
N HIS A 22 8.28 -13.75 6.55
CA HIS A 22 9.33 -14.63 7.03
C HIS A 22 9.15 -16.05 6.51
N TRP A 23 10.20 -16.84 6.52
CA TRP A 23 10.19 -18.24 6.10
C TRP A 23 10.07 -19.13 7.34
N ASP A 24 9.09 -20.06 7.37
CA ASP A 24 8.86 -20.95 8.52
C ASP A 24 9.62 -22.30 8.42
N GLY A 25 10.36 -22.49 7.33
CA GLY A 25 11.04 -23.74 6.99
C GLY A 25 10.41 -24.48 5.82
N GLU A 26 9.12 -24.22 5.52
CA GLU A 26 8.37 -24.86 4.45
C GLU A 26 7.78 -23.86 3.46
N LYS A 27 7.28 -22.73 3.96
CA LYS A 27 6.56 -21.72 3.16
C LYS A 27 6.78 -20.32 3.69
N PRO A 28 6.54 -19.29 2.87
CA PRO A 28 6.51 -17.91 3.34
C PRO A 28 5.27 -17.68 4.21
N ILE A 29 5.47 -17.08 5.37
CA ILE A 29 4.42 -16.57 6.25
C ILE A 29 4.28 -15.07 6.04
N LEU A 30 3.10 -14.65 5.63
CA LEU A 30 2.76 -13.26 5.38
C LEU A 30 1.95 -12.73 6.56
N ASN A 31 2.46 -11.71 7.23
CA ASN A 31 1.71 -10.97 8.24
C ASN A 31 1.55 -9.51 7.78
N PRO A 32 0.42 -9.13 7.19
CA PRO A 32 0.21 -7.75 6.74
C PRO A 32 0.10 -6.74 7.88
N ASN A 33 -0.27 -7.20 9.08
CA ASN A 33 -0.40 -6.40 10.31
C ASN A 33 -1.27 -5.13 10.11
N TYR A 34 -2.37 -5.26 9.32
CA TYR A 34 -3.25 -4.13 9.01
C TYR A 34 -3.84 -3.52 10.27
N LEU A 35 -3.96 -2.18 10.27
CA LEU A 35 -4.57 -1.38 11.33
C LEU A 35 -3.94 -1.59 12.72
N SER A 36 -2.68 -2.02 12.79
CA SER A 36 -1.92 -2.10 14.04
C SER A 36 -1.60 -0.73 14.61
N ASN A 37 -1.61 0.31 13.78
CA ASN A 37 -1.47 1.70 14.20
C ASN A 37 -2.83 2.40 14.16
N ASP A 38 -3.23 3.01 15.27
CA ASP A 38 -4.54 3.67 15.39
C ASP A 38 -4.70 4.87 14.44
N LYS A 39 -3.61 5.49 14.01
CA LYS A 39 -3.68 6.56 13.00
C LYS A 39 -4.21 6.05 11.66
N ASP A 40 -3.93 4.80 11.30
CA ASP A 40 -4.49 4.21 10.10
C ASP A 40 -6.01 4.07 10.23
N VAL A 41 -6.51 3.69 11.40
CA VAL A 41 -7.96 3.63 11.69
C VAL A 41 -8.60 5.02 11.57
N GLU A 42 -7.93 6.06 12.08
CA GLU A 42 -8.43 7.42 11.97
C GLU A 42 -8.52 7.93 10.52
N VAL A 43 -7.60 7.50 9.65
CA VAL A 43 -7.69 7.79 8.22
C VAL A 43 -8.94 7.14 7.61
N PHE A 44 -9.24 5.88 7.95
CA PHE A 44 -10.46 5.22 7.53
C PHE A 44 -11.73 5.95 8.01
N LYS A 45 -11.77 6.35 9.27
CA LYS A 45 -12.89 7.13 9.81
C LYS A 45 -13.13 8.42 9.03
N LYS A 46 -12.04 9.14 8.69
CA LYS A 46 -12.13 10.37 7.87
C LYS A 46 -12.63 10.07 6.47
N ALA A 47 -12.13 9.02 5.83
CA ALA A 47 -12.56 8.62 4.49
C ALA A 47 -14.05 8.25 4.44
N ILE A 48 -14.54 7.45 5.40
CA ILE A 48 -15.96 7.09 5.52
C ILE A 48 -16.82 8.34 5.70
N LYS A 49 -16.40 9.26 6.58
CA LYS A 49 -17.10 10.53 6.77
C LYS A 49 -17.19 11.34 5.48
N LEU A 50 -16.10 11.42 4.72
CA LEU A 50 -16.07 12.12 3.44
C LEU A 50 -17.00 11.45 2.42
N CYS A 51 -16.98 10.13 2.31
CA CYS A 51 -17.89 9.38 1.43
C CYS A 51 -19.37 9.67 1.76
N ASN A 52 -19.73 9.67 3.04
CA ASN A 52 -21.09 9.98 3.48
C ASN A 52 -21.47 11.42 3.15
N GLN A 53 -20.57 12.38 3.30
CA GLN A 53 -20.79 13.77 2.89
C GLN A 53 -20.99 13.90 1.37
N MET A 54 -20.20 13.19 0.58
CA MET A 54 -20.34 13.19 -0.88
C MET A 54 -21.67 12.56 -1.32
N ALA A 55 -22.06 11.44 -0.71
CA ALA A 55 -23.34 10.77 -1.01
C ALA A 55 -24.55 11.65 -0.66
N SER A 56 -24.43 12.51 0.33
CA SER A 56 -25.49 13.47 0.75
C SER A 56 -25.42 14.82 0.04
N ALA A 57 -24.50 15.00 -0.91
CA ALA A 57 -24.36 16.26 -1.64
C ALA A 57 -25.54 16.47 -2.60
N PRO A 58 -26.02 17.74 -2.79
CA PRO A 58 -27.12 18.05 -3.71
C PRO A 58 -26.89 17.49 -5.12
N GLY A 59 -27.85 16.75 -5.62
CA GLY A 59 -27.78 16.05 -6.91
C GLY A 59 -27.30 14.63 -6.85
N LEU A 60 -26.44 14.25 -5.90
CA LEU A 60 -26.08 12.85 -5.64
C LEU A 60 -27.06 12.19 -4.67
N ASP A 61 -27.62 12.93 -3.74
CA ASP A 61 -28.64 12.47 -2.79
C ASP A 61 -29.86 11.84 -3.45
N GLN A 62 -30.23 12.32 -4.64
CA GLN A 62 -31.34 11.78 -5.43
C GLN A 62 -31.04 10.46 -6.13
N LEU A 63 -29.74 10.15 -6.30
CA LEU A 63 -29.22 8.93 -6.94
C LEU A 63 -28.76 7.90 -5.94
N ALA A 64 -28.47 8.32 -4.72
CA ALA A 64 -28.02 7.46 -3.64
C ALA A 64 -29.25 6.95 -2.87
N SER A 65 -29.35 5.63 -2.73
CA SER A 65 -30.23 5.01 -1.73
C SER A 65 -29.58 5.03 -0.36
N ASP A 66 -30.30 4.60 0.68
CA ASP A 66 -29.74 4.44 2.01
C ASP A 66 -28.44 3.65 1.97
N ALA A 67 -27.44 4.15 2.68
CA ALA A 67 -26.14 3.50 2.72
C ALA A 67 -26.26 2.14 3.39
N LEU A 68 -25.97 1.09 2.64
CA LEU A 68 -25.89 -0.26 3.18
C LEU A 68 -24.52 -0.51 3.85
N LEU A 69 -23.47 0.06 3.27
CA LEU A 69 -22.08 -0.06 3.72
C LEU A 69 -21.27 1.16 3.24
N PRO A 70 -20.38 1.71 4.05
CA PRO A 70 -20.16 1.46 5.47
C PRO A 70 -21.27 2.05 6.34
N PRO A 71 -21.45 1.57 7.59
CA PRO A 71 -22.43 2.16 8.49
C PRO A 71 -22.10 3.62 8.76
N PRO A 72 -23.13 4.50 8.93
CA PRO A 72 -22.93 5.95 9.03
C PRO A 72 -22.21 6.39 10.31
N ASP A 73 -22.12 5.55 11.31
CA ASP A 73 -21.59 5.85 12.65
C ASP A 73 -20.06 5.77 12.76
N ASN A 74 -19.34 5.52 11.68
CA ASN A 74 -17.87 5.44 11.67
C ASN A 74 -17.29 4.41 12.65
N ASN A 75 -17.98 3.28 12.81
CA ASN A 75 -17.67 2.26 13.78
C ASN A 75 -16.29 1.63 13.54
N GLU A 76 -15.40 1.72 14.53
CA GLU A 76 -14.04 1.14 14.47
C GLU A 76 -14.06 -0.38 14.34
N GLU A 77 -14.98 -1.06 15.00
CA GLU A 77 -15.15 -2.50 14.91
C GLU A 77 -15.49 -2.92 13.46
N TYR A 78 -16.36 -2.15 12.80
CA TYR A 78 -16.66 -2.34 11.39
C TYR A 78 -15.41 -2.17 10.52
N ILE A 79 -14.62 -1.11 10.75
CA ILE A 79 -13.38 -0.85 10.01
C ILE A 79 -12.41 -2.01 10.19
N ARG A 80 -12.14 -2.44 11.42
CA ARG A 80 -11.21 -3.54 11.70
C ARG A 80 -11.68 -4.88 11.16
N GLY A 81 -12.98 -5.13 11.13
CA GLY A 81 -13.56 -6.37 10.61
C GLY A 81 -13.67 -6.45 9.09
N ASN A 82 -13.67 -5.31 8.39
CA ASN A 82 -13.91 -5.25 6.94
C ASN A 82 -12.75 -4.67 6.13
N ALA A 83 -11.72 -4.12 6.77
CA ALA A 83 -10.55 -3.63 6.05
C ALA A 83 -9.82 -4.79 5.36
N THR A 84 -9.51 -4.62 4.09
CA THR A 84 -8.83 -5.61 3.27
C THR A 84 -7.80 -4.94 2.37
N THR A 85 -7.00 -5.75 1.70
CA THR A 85 -5.99 -5.29 0.76
C THR A 85 -6.57 -5.14 -0.65
N ILE A 86 -6.01 -4.23 -1.44
CA ILE A 86 -6.21 -4.15 -2.90
C ILE A 86 -5.03 -4.77 -3.66
N TRP A 87 -4.23 -5.58 -2.98
CA TRP A 87 -3.14 -6.35 -3.56
C TRP A 87 -2.01 -5.51 -4.16
N HIS A 88 -1.66 -4.42 -3.50
CA HIS A 88 -0.52 -3.58 -3.86
C HIS A 88 0.59 -3.63 -2.78
N PRO A 89 1.18 -4.81 -2.48
CA PRO A 89 2.27 -4.90 -1.52
C PRO A 89 3.54 -4.25 -2.06
N VAL A 90 4.30 -3.61 -1.17
CA VAL A 90 5.61 -3.00 -1.43
C VAL A 90 6.52 -3.16 -0.22
N GLY A 91 7.80 -2.85 -0.37
CA GLY A 91 8.73 -2.65 0.76
C GLY A 91 9.37 -3.91 1.32
N THR A 92 9.09 -5.11 0.79
CA THR A 92 9.72 -6.35 1.28
C THR A 92 11.20 -6.47 0.89
N CYS A 93 11.63 -5.76 -0.15
CA CYS A 93 13.04 -5.64 -0.55
C CYS A 93 13.44 -4.15 -0.62
N ARG A 94 13.05 -3.38 0.39
CA ARG A 94 13.18 -1.93 0.44
C ARG A 94 14.56 -1.42 0.06
N ILE A 95 14.58 -0.37 -0.78
CA ILE A 95 15.79 0.36 -1.17
C ILE A 95 16.28 1.25 -0.03
N GLY A 96 17.59 1.34 0.15
CA GLY A 96 18.25 2.22 1.10
C GLY A 96 19.76 1.98 1.13
N GLU A 97 20.49 2.89 1.75
CA GLU A 97 21.96 2.78 1.84
C GLU A 97 22.41 2.02 3.10
N ASP A 98 21.55 1.89 4.11
CA ASP A 98 21.85 1.15 5.34
C ASP A 98 21.40 -0.31 5.20
N PRO A 99 22.33 -1.27 5.15
CA PRO A 99 22.00 -2.70 5.03
C PRO A 99 21.28 -3.27 6.25
N THR A 100 21.23 -2.56 7.37
CA THR A 100 20.48 -2.99 8.55
C THR A 100 18.97 -2.66 8.43
N ASP A 101 18.60 -1.77 7.51
CA ASP A 101 17.24 -1.26 7.32
C ASP A 101 16.74 -1.38 5.88
N SER A 102 17.55 -1.91 4.97
CA SER A 102 17.23 -2.08 3.55
C SER A 102 17.80 -3.38 2.99
N VAL A 103 17.25 -3.80 1.85
CA VAL A 103 17.66 -5.03 1.16
C VAL A 103 18.53 -4.72 -0.05
N VAL A 104 18.21 -3.64 -0.77
CA VAL A 104 18.96 -3.22 -1.95
C VAL A 104 19.46 -1.78 -1.80
N ASN A 105 20.59 -1.48 -2.45
CA ASN A 105 21.16 -0.14 -2.54
C ASN A 105 20.50 0.69 -3.66
N SER A 106 21.00 1.92 -3.88
CA SER A 106 20.51 2.82 -4.94
C SER A 106 20.69 2.28 -6.37
N LYS A 107 21.52 1.25 -6.56
CA LYS A 107 21.68 0.53 -7.84
C LYS A 107 20.84 -0.73 -7.92
N LEU A 108 19.87 -0.91 -7.02
CA LEU A 108 19.00 -2.08 -6.93
C LEU A 108 19.74 -3.39 -6.65
N GLU A 109 21.04 -3.33 -6.29
CA GLU A 109 21.84 -4.49 -5.95
C GLU A 109 21.62 -4.88 -4.49
N VAL A 110 21.48 -6.18 -4.23
CA VAL A 110 21.25 -6.71 -2.87
C VAL A 110 22.51 -6.53 -2.04
N HIS A 111 22.37 -5.92 -0.85
CA HIS A 111 23.49 -5.70 0.06
C HIS A 111 24.26 -6.99 0.37
N GLY A 112 25.59 -6.90 0.37
CA GLY A 112 26.46 -8.03 0.67
C GLY A 112 26.58 -9.07 -0.45
N THR A 113 26.01 -8.82 -1.63
CA THR A 113 26.13 -9.69 -2.80
C THR A 113 26.77 -8.96 -3.98
N HIS A 114 27.06 -9.69 -5.06
CA HIS A 114 27.51 -9.13 -6.34
C HIS A 114 26.62 -9.66 -7.47
N ASN A 115 26.20 -8.76 -8.36
CA ASN A 115 25.37 -9.08 -9.54
C ASN A 115 24.01 -9.71 -9.18
N LEU A 116 23.50 -9.48 -7.99
CA LEU A 116 22.15 -9.87 -7.59
C LEU A 116 21.31 -8.60 -7.38
N HIS A 117 20.23 -8.47 -8.14
CA HIS A 117 19.39 -7.28 -8.13
C HIS A 117 17.93 -7.66 -7.90
N VAL A 118 17.17 -6.75 -7.29
CA VAL A 118 15.71 -6.84 -7.20
C VAL A 118 15.11 -5.65 -7.93
N VAL A 119 14.24 -5.93 -8.92
CA VAL A 119 13.69 -4.94 -9.84
C VAL A 119 12.17 -5.11 -9.93
N ASP A 120 11.49 -4.79 -8.87
CA ASP A 120 10.02 -4.80 -8.81
C ASP A 120 9.50 -3.86 -7.73
N SER A 121 8.18 -3.84 -7.51
CA SER A 121 7.54 -2.96 -6.52
C SER A 121 8.01 -3.20 -5.08
N SER A 122 8.64 -4.33 -4.78
CA SER A 122 9.11 -4.65 -3.42
C SER A 122 10.24 -3.74 -2.94
N VAL A 123 10.98 -3.12 -3.88
CA VAL A 123 12.06 -2.17 -3.55
C VAL A 123 11.53 -0.82 -3.07
N THR A 124 10.27 -0.50 -3.34
CA THR A 124 9.66 0.78 -2.96
C THR A 124 9.40 0.82 -1.47
N PRO A 125 9.92 1.82 -0.74
CA PRO A 125 9.80 1.86 0.72
C PRO A 125 8.38 2.18 1.21
N TYR A 126 7.54 2.80 0.37
CA TYR A 126 6.19 3.24 0.73
C TYR A 126 5.19 2.93 -0.39
N VAL A 127 3.93 2.69 -0.01
CA VAL A 127 2.84 2.55 -0.99
C VAL A 127 2.61 3.88 -1.69
N THR A 128 2.53 3.87 -3.02
CA THR A 128 2.26 5.06 -3.83
C THR A 128 0.75 5.34 -3.91
N CYS A 129 0.37 6.59 -4.22
CA CYS A 129 -1.03 6.98 -4.41
C CYS A 129 -1.65 6.39 -5.69
N GLY A 130 -0.85 5.78 -6.57
CA GLY A 130 -1.28 5.17 -7.81
C GLY A 130 -1.19 3.65 -7.80
N ASN A 131 -1.67 3.04 -8.88
CA ASN A 131 -1.54 1.60 -9.09
C ASN A 131 -0.07 1.20 -9.21
N ASN A 132 0.34 0.12 -8.54
CA ASN A 132 1.72 -0.39 -8.55
C ASN A 132 2.23 -0.84 -9.93
N HIS A 133 1.34 -1.01 -10.91
CA HIS A 133 1.75 -1.35 -12.28
C HIS A 133 2.68 -0.29 -12.88
N VAL A 134 2.33 0.99 -12.73
CA VAL A 134 3.17 2.10 -13.21
C VAL A 134 4.52 2.10 -12.49
N LEU A 135 4.52 1.83 -11.19
CA LEU A 135 5.74 1.73 -10.41
C LEU A 135 6.64 0.59 -10.90
N ALA A 136 6.07 -0.58 -11.21
CA ALA A 136 6.83 -1.70 -11.75
C ALA A 136 7.47 -1.38 -13.12
N LEU A 137 6.76 -0.63 -13.98
CA LEU A 137 7.30 -0.15 -15.25
C LEU A 137 8.47 0.82 -15.05
N ILE A 138 8.33 1.77 -14.13
CA ILE A 138 9.41 2.73 -13.80
C ILE A 138 10.63 1.99 -13.27
N MET A 139 10.45 1.02 -12.38
CA MET A 139 11.56 0.21 -11.85
C MET A 139 12.28 -0.57 -12.96
N GLY A 140 11.55 -1.14 -13.89
CA GLY A 140 12.14 -1.84 -15.06
C GLY A 140 12.96 -0.93 -15.94
N GLU A 141 12.47 0.27 -16.23
CA GLU A 141 13.18 1.28 -17.03
C GLU A 141 14.45 1.77 -16.33
N MET A 142 14.35 2.15 -15.05
CA MET A 142 15.50 2.56 -14.24
C MET A 142 16.57 1.47 -14.16
N ALA A 143 16.18 0.22 -13.95
CA ALA A 143 17.12 -0.91 -13.94
C ALA A 143 17.83 -1.09 -15.30
N SER A 144 17.10 -0.91 -16.39
CA SER A 144 17.68 -0.95 -17.74
C SER A 144 18.77 0.12 -17.90
N GLU A 145 18.54 1.34 -17.46
CA GLU A 145 19.52 2.43 -17.51
C GLU A 145 20.74 2.14 -16.63
N ILE A 146 20.52 1.64 -15.42
CA ILE A 146 21.59 1.25 -14.50
C ILE A 146 22.47 0.13 -15.12
N PHE A 147 21.85 -0.91 -15.67
CA PHE A 147 22.58 -2.06 -16.24
C PHE A 147 23.32 -1.71 -17.52
N LEU A 148 22.82 -0.76 -18.29
CA LEU A 148 23.49 -0.24 -19.48
C LEU A 148 24.54 0.85 -19.16
N ASN A 149 24.73 1.20 -17.89
CA ASN A 149 25.61 2.28 -17.43
C ASN A 149 25.30 3.63 -18.09
N ILE A 150 24.00 3.95 -18.25
CA ILE A 150 23.55 5.23 -18.84
C ILE A 150 23.41 6.29 -17.76
N ILE A 151 23.13 5.88 -16.51
CA ILE A 151 23.05 6.72 -15.31
C ILE A 151 23.93 6.18 -14.19
#